data_cb76be978d106b417a758551380bc51a
#
_entry.id   cb76be978d106b417a758551380bc51a
#
_cell.length_a   1.000
_cell.length_b   1.000
_cell.length_c   1.000
_cell.angle_alpha   90.00
_cell.angle_beta   90.00
_cell.angle_gamma   90.00
#
_symmetry.space_group_name_H-M   'P 1'
#
loop_
_entity.id
_entity.type
_entity.pdbx_description
1 polymer ?
#
loop_
_entity_poly.entity_id
_entity_poly.type
_entity_poly.pdbx_seq_one_letter_code
_entity_poly.pdbx_strand_id
1 'polypeptide(L)'
;MININSIDVKSLNVLCAVYDENSFSMAAERLCLTQPGVSQHVKKLEFLLGSKVIKRGKKIELTEHGQLLYDFANDLRKMHEELNSKLNQGYLSFPISFISSDCLSPTIEEKLLEELKIGYEGSVIVHGNNNVQTTADVQLTPIFGDKKTLSLSEFHHNFQILGRDDSDVSIDTVMYSEPLPKEVVREEIQNRGYKIAETCRWIPMGSRLMQYTHMNGRSSLMVCPDWVKNSQFSVSTPLNIQVRFLMKVTHDHIGLDTAKTLQNVLIESLSTG
;
A
#
# COMPACT_ATOMS: atom_id res chain seq x y z
N MET A 1 6.00 54.56 -5.46
CA MET A 1 6.81 53.38 -5.80
C MET A 1 6.08 52.18 -5.25
N ILE A 2 5.67 51.23 -6.11
CA ILE A 2 4.91 50.05 -5.69
C ILE A 2 5.86 49.12 -4.90
N ASN A 3 5.48 48.78 -3.68
CA ASN A 3 6.29 47.84 -2.87
C ASN A 3 5.78 46.40 -3.09
N ILE A 4 6.34 45.72 -4.09
CA ILE A 4 5.99 44.35 -4.46
C ILE A 4 6.20 43.39 -3.31
N ASN A 5 7.17 43.63 -2.41
CA ASN A 5 7.45 42.77 -1.24
C ASN A 5 6.32 42.75 -0.21
N SER A 6 5.34 43.65 -0.31
CA SER A 6 4.17 43.69 0.58
C SER A 6 3.00 42.84 0.06
N ILE A 7 3.10 42.27 -1.13
CA ILE A 7 2.09 41.41 -1.73
C ILE A 7 2.24 40.02 -1.12
N ASP A 8 1.26 39.56 -0.36
CA ASP A 8 1.26 38.21 0.22
C ASP A 8 0.59 37.19 -0.69
N VAL A 9 1.08 35.95 -0.64
CA VAL A 9 0.60 34.81 -1.44
C VAL A 9 -0.89 34.52 -1.20
N LYS A 10 -1.38 34.76 0.02
CA LYS A 10 -2.79 34.54 0.35
C LYS A 10 -3.70 35.49 -0.42
N SER A 11 -3.32 36.75 -0.52
CA SER A 11 -4.09 37.77 -1.30
C SER A 11 -4.07 37.44 -2.79
N LEU A 12 -2.95 36.95 -3.34
CA LEU A 12 -2.86 36.46 -4.72
C LEU A 12 -3.80 35.26 -4.97
N ASN A 13 -3.79 34.27 -4.09
CA ASN A 13 -4.67 33.12 -4.19
C ASN A 13 -6.15 33.52 -4.12
N VAL A 14 -6.48 34.50 -3.29
CA VAL A 14 -7.85 35.07 -3.22
C VAL A 14 -8.25 35.73 -4.53
N LEU A 15 -7.36 36.51 -5.15
CA LEU A 15 -7.63 37.16 -6.48
C LEU A 15 -7.92 36.07 -7.54
N CYS A 16 -7.09 35.03 -7.60
CA CYS A 16 -7.28 33.89 -8.51
C CYS A 16 -8.64 33.22 -8.29
N ALA A 17 -8.96 32.88 -7.04
CA ALA A 17 -10.22 32.23 -6.72
C ALA A 17 -11.43 33.07 -7.10
N VAL A 18 -11.39 34.38 -6.85
CA VAL A 18 -12.48 35.30 -7.22
C VAL A 18 -12.68 35.36 -8.72
N TYR A 19 -11.60 35.38 -9.50
CA TYR A 19 -11.67 35.38 -10.95
C TYR A 19 -12.15 34.05 -11.52
N ASP A 20 -11.55 32.93 -11.05
CA ASP A 20 -11.88 31.59 -11.50
C ASP A 20 -13.36 31.24 -11.23
N GLU A 21 -13.86 31.53 -10.02
CA GLU A 21 -15.25 31.28 -9.62
C GLU A 21 -16.23 32.31 -10.15
N ASN A 22 -15.74 33.39 -10.74
CA ASN A 22 -16.55 34.54 -11.17
C ASN A 22 -17.49 35.05 -10.04
N SER A 23 -17.12 34.87 -8.80
CA SER A 23 -17.96 35.17 -7.63
C SER A 23 -17.14 35.28 -6.34
N PHE A 24 -17.37 36.39 -5.61
CA PHE A 24 -16.77 36.60 -4.28
C PHE A 24 -17.28 35.62 -3.23
N SER A 25 -18.56 35.19 -3.33
CA SER A 25 -19.15 34.24 -2.38
C SER A 25 -18.62 32.82 -2.61
N MET A 26 -18.56 32.39 -3.88
CA MET A 26 -18.04 31.06 -4.21
C MET A 26 -16.54 30.96 -3.90
N ALA A 27 -15.76 32.01 -4.16
CA ALA A 27 -14.37 32.09 -3.77
C ALA A 27 -14.18 32.00 -2.24
N ALA A 28 -15.09 32.61 -1.47
CA ALA A 28 -15.06 32.53 -0.02
C ALA A 28 -15.33 31.09 0.47
N GLU A 29 -16.31 30.41 -0.10
CA GLU A 29 -16.60 28.99 0.20
C GLU A 29 -15.41 28.10 -0.15
N ARG A 30 -14.87 28.22 -1.37
CA ARG A 30 -13.71 27.45 -1.82
C ARG A 30 -12.48 27.61 -0.93
N LEU A 31 -12.26 28.83 -0.41
CA LEU A 31 -11.09 29.14 0.42
C LEU A 31 -11.36 29.02 1.93
N CYS A 32 -12.55 28.58 2.35
CA CYS A 32 -12.96 28.53 3.75
C CYS A 32 -12.82 29.90 4.45
N LEU A 33 -13.15 30.99 3.74
CA LEU A 33 -13.11 32.37 4.22
C LEU A 33 -14.52 32.97 4.25
N THR A 34 -14.68 34.12 4.91
CA THR A 34 -15.90 34.92 4.80
C THR A 34 -15.83 35.82 3.55
N GLN A 35 -16.96 36.09 2.92
CA GLN A 35 -17.02 37.01 1.76
C GLN A 35 -16.44 38.40 2.07
N PRO A 36 -16.67 39.04 3.23
CA PRO A 36 -15.96 40.26 3.61
C PRO A 36 -14.43 40.08 3.67
N GLY A 37 -13.94 38.93 4.17
CA GLY A 37 -12.52 38.60 4.20
C GLY A 37 -11.91 38.54 2.79
N VAL A 38 -12.57 37.85 1.84
CA VAL A 38 -12.16 37.82 0.44
C VAL A 38 -12.10 39.22 -0.14
N SER A 39 -13.13 40.06 0.12
CA SER A 39 -13.18 41.43 -0.33
C SER A 39 -12.04 42.30 0.23
N GLN A 40 -11.63 42.06 1.49
CA GLN A 40 -10.49 42.73 2.11
C GLN A 40 -9.15 42.37 1.45
N HIS A 41 -8.93 41.11 1.10
CA HIS A 41 -7.72 40.68 0.41
C HIS A 41 -7.59 41.35 -0.97
N VAL A 42 -8.69 41.42 -1.75
CA VAL A 42 -8.69 42.13 -3.02
C VAL A 42 -8.43 43.63 -2.84
N LYS A 43 -9.08 44.30 -1.87
CA LYS A 43 -8.83 45.69 -1.55
C LYS A 43 -7.39 45.95 -1.12
N LYS A 44 -6.77 45.02 -0.39
CA LYS A 44 -5.36 45.10 0.02
C LYS A 44 -4.45 45.16 -1.21
N LEU A 45 -4.67 44.30 -2.21
CA LEU A 45 -3.91 44.31 -3.46
C LEU A 45 -4.12 45.64 -4.21
N GLU A 46 -5.38 46.10 -4.35
CA GLU A 46 -5.70 47.38 -5.00
C GLU A 46 -5.02 48.56 -4.28
N PHE A 47 -5.00 48.55 -2.95
CA PHE A 47 -4.32 49.59 -2.16
C PHE A 47 -2.81 49.60 -2.40
N LEU A 48 -2.16 48.42 -2.38
CA LEU A 48 -0.72 48.27 -2.58
C LEU A 48 -0.29 48.70 -3.99
N LEU A 49 -1.14 48.46 -4.99
CA LEU A 49 -0.88 48.85 -6.39
C LEU A 49 -1.32 50.27 -6.73
N GLY A 50 -2.15 50.89 -5.89
CA GLY A 50 -2.76 52.17 -6.18
C GLY A 50 -3.76 52.14 -7.35
N SER A 51 -4.23 50.96 -7.77
CA SER A 51 -5.11 50.77 -8.92
C SER A 51 -6.04 49.57 -8.69
N LYS A 52 -7.17 49.55 -9.42
CA LYS A 52 -8.09 48.41 -9.41
C LYS A 52 -7.47 47.18 -10.05
N VAL A 53 -7.71 46.01 -9.47
CA VAL A 53 -7.30 44.74 -10.05
C VAL A 53 -8.47 43.97 -10.68
N ILE A 54 -9.69 44.29 -10.27
CA ILE A 54 -10.93 43.69 -10.78
C ILE A 54 -11.88 44.77 -11.26
N LYS A 55 -12.52 44.55 -12.43
CA LYS A 55 -13.70 45.24 -12.92
C LYS A 55 -14.94 44.44 -12.53
N ARG A 56 -15.88 45.08 -11.85
CA ARG A 56 -17.15 44.48 -11.46
C ARG A 56 -18.22 44.77 -12.49
N GLY A 57 -18.79 43.78 -13.11
CA GLY A 57 -19.85 43.84 -14.09
C GLY A 57 -20.77 42.61 -13.98
N LYS A 58 -21.39 42.24 -15.10
CA LYS A 58 -22.10 40.94 -15.20
C LYS A 58 -21.18 39.75 -14.99
N LYS A 59 -19.90 39.96 -15.32
CA LYS A 59 -18.80 39.01 -15.04
C LYS A 59 -17.69 39.77 -14.34
N ILE A 60 -16.87 39.02 -13.58
CA ILE A 60 -15.65 39.56 -12.98
C ILE A 60 -14.56 39.54 -14.05
N GLU A 61 -14.05 40.69 -14.40
CA GLU A 61 -12.95 40.86 -15.37
C GLU A 61 -11.70 41.37 -14.64
N LEU A 62 -10.54 40.89 -15.03
CA LEU A 62 -9.28 41.44 -14.55
C LEU A 62 -8.96 42.76 -15.28
N THR A 63 -8.35 43.67 -14.55
CA THR A 63 -7.69 44.84 -15.19
C THR A 63 -6.31 44.38 -15.70
N GLU A 64 -5.59 45.26 -16.38
CA GLU A 64 -4.21 44.98 -16.79
C GLU A 64 -3.33 44.63 -15.60
N HIS A 65 -3.41 45.35 -14.48
CA HIS A 65 -2.71 45.03 -13.25
C HIS A 65 -3.23 43.74 -12.61
N GLY A 66 -4.52 43.48 -12.69
CA GLY A 66 -5.10 42.22 -12.22
C GLY A 66 -4.59 41.03 -13.00
N GLN A 67 -4.46 41.14 -14.32
CA GLN A 67 -3.90 40.10 -15.17
C GLN A 67 -2.44 39.79 -14.82
N LEU A 68 -1.62 40.83 -14.65
CA LEU A 68 -0.22 40.66 -14.22
C LEU A 68 -0.11 39.92 -12.87
N LEU A 69 -0.97 40.23 -11.89
CA LEU A 69 -0.98 39.52 -10.61
C LEU A 69 -1.49 38.10 -10.75
N TYR A 70 -2.46 37.85 -11.59
CA TYR A 70 -3.00 36.50 -11.85
C TYR A 70 -1.94 35.61 -12.49
N ASP A 71 -1.24 36.12 -13.51
CA ASP A 71 -0.16 35.38 -14.16
C ASP A 71 0.99 35.08 -13.19
N PHE A 72 1.38 36.09 -12.41
CA PHE A 72 2.40 35.91 -11.36
C PHE A 72 1.98 34.86 -10.28
N ALA A 73 0.71 34.91 -9.87
CA ALA A 73 0.19 33.91 -8.90
C ALA A 73 0.23 32.48 -9.46
N ASN A 74 -0.07 32.31 -10.74
CA ASN A 74 0.02 31.01 -11.40
C ASN A 74 1.47 30.53 -11.53
N ASP A 75 2.40 31.42 -11.83
CA ASP A 75 3.82 31.04 -11.87
C ASP A 75 4.35 30.68 -10.48
N LEU A 76 3.96 31.42 -9.43
CA LEU A 76 4.26 31.02 -8.05
C LEU A 76 3.68 29.65 -7.69
N ARG A 77 2.47 29.35 -8.15
CA ARG A 77 1.86 28.03 -7.91
C ARG A 77 2.68 26.92 -8.57
N LYS A 78 3.09 27.09 -9.81
CA LYS A 78 3.97 26.15 -10.52
C LYS A 78 5.31 25.98 -9.80
N MET A 79 5.92 27.08 -9.36
CA MET A 79 7.16 27.01 -8.58
C MET A 79 6.99 26.27 -7.26
N HIS A 80 5.84 26.43 -6.57
CA HIS A 80 5.54 25.67 -5.36
C HIS A 80 5.34 24.17 -5.67
N GLU A 81 4.67 23.83 -6.76
CA GLU A 81 4.51 22.44 -7.21
C GLU A 81 5.86 21.81 -7.56
N GLU A 82 6.71 22.54 -8.30
CA GLU A 82 8.09 22.11 -8.59
C GLU A 82 8.93 21.98 -7.31
N LEU A 83 8.81 22.89 -6.36
CA LEU A 83 9.52 22.79 -5.09
C LEU A 83 9.03 21.60 -4.29
N ASN A 84 7.71 21.39 -4.20
CA ASN A 84 7.15 20.20 -3.56
C ASN A 84 7.61 18.92 -4.24
N SER A 85 7.62 18.89 -5.58
CA SER A 85 8.16 17.77 -6.35
C SER A 85 9.63 17.54 -5.99
N LYS A 86 10.47 18.59 -6.01
CA LYS A 86 11.89 18.49 -5.67
C LYS A 86 12.14 18.10 -4.21
N LEU A 87 11.36 18.62 -3.27
CA LEU A 87 11.43 18.22 -1.86
C LEU A 87 11.00 16.78 -1.66
N ASN A 88 10.03 16.32 -2.44
CA ASN A 88 9.57 14.93 -2.42
C ASN A 88 10.50 14.00 -3.23
N GLN A 89 11.17 14.49 -4.28
CA GLN A 89 12.04 13.70 -5.16
C GLN A 89 13.50 13.54 -4.69
N GLY A 90 14.00 14.32 -3.77
CA GLY A 90 15.44 14.38 -3.65
C GLY A 90 16.10 14.34 -2.27
N TYR A 91 15.41 14.60 -1.16
CA TYR A 91 16.10 14.70 0.13
C TYR A 91 15.42 14.01 1.32
N LEU A 92 14.19 13.50 1.18
CA LEU A 92 13.47 12.82 2.26
C LEU A 92 12.65 11.62 1.77
N SER A 93 13.03 10.96 0.68
CA SER A 93 12.46 9.65 0.38
C SER A 93 13.06 8.63 1.35
N PHE A 94 12.54 8.59 2.57
CA PHE A 94 12.84 7.49 3.48
C PHE A 94 12.46 6.19 2.78
N PRO A 95 13.31 5.18 2.79
CA PRO A 95 12.95 3.91 2.18
C PRO A 95 11.69 3.37 2.86
N ILE A 96 10.67 3.02 2.06
CA ILE A 96 9.50 2.31 2.58
C ILE A 96 9.91 0.89 2.91
N SER A 97 9.60 0.46 4.12
CA SER A 97 9.78 -0.91 4.56
C SER A 97 8.52 -1.74 4.25
N PHE A 98 8.69 -2.82 3.49
CA PHE A 98 7.65 -3.78 3.17
C PHE A 98 7.97 -5.13 3.80
N ILE A 99 7.09 -5.62 4.67
CA ILE A 99 7.18 -6.96 5.24
C ILE A 99 6.16 -7.85 4.55
N SER A 100 6.66 -8.83 3.81
CA SER A 100 5.85 -9.86 3.16
C SER A 100 5.75 -11.11 4.03
N SER A 101 4.72 -11.91 3.77
CA SER A 101 4.57 -13.23 4.36
C SER A 101 5.20 -14.29 3.46
N ASP A 102 5.94 -15.24 4.03
CA ASP A 102 6.51 -16.37 3.31
C ASP A 102 5.46 -17.29 2.65
N CYS A 103 4.19 -17.17 3.07
CA CYS A 103 3.08 -17.87 2.42
C CYS A 103 2.62 -17.20 1.14
N LEU A 104 2.96 -15.93 0.92
CA LEU A 104 2.53 -15.18 -0.26
C LEU A 104 3.31 -15.64 -1.49
N SER A 105 2.60 -15.84 -2.61
CA SER A 105 3.25 -16.22 -3.85
C SER A 105 4.18 -15.10 -4.34
N PRO A 106 5.34 -15.43 -4.90
CA PRO A 106 6.27 -14.44 -5.44
C PRO A 106 5.64 -13.51 -6.49
N THR A 107 4.71 -14.04 -7.30
CA THR A 107 4.00 -13.27 -8.33
C THR A 107 3.11 -12.18 -7.72
N ILE A 108 2.43 -12.48 -6.60
CA ILE A 108 1.58 -11.50 -5.91
C ILE A 108 2.44 -10.45 -5.23
N GLU A 109 3.54 -10.87 -4.60
CA GLU A 109 4.49 -9.96 -3.99
C GLU A 109 5.11 -8.99 -5.01
N GLU A 110 5.49 -9.49 -6.19
CA GLU A 110 6.02 -8.66 -7.28
C GLU A 110 5.01 -7.60 -7.73
N LYS A 111 3.75 -7.98 -7.93
CA LYS A 111 2.68 -7.02 -8.26
C LYS A 111 2.49 -5.95 -7.19
N LEU A 112 2.52 -6.33 -5.90
CA LEU A 112 2.43 -5.36 -4.81
C LEU A 112 3.61 -4.40 -4.80
N LEU A 113 4.81 -4.89 -5.08
CA LEU A 113 6.02 -4.06 -5.16
C LEU A 113 6.00 -3.13 -6.37
N GLU A 114 5.45 -3.57 -7.50
CA GLU A 114 5.26 -2.72 -8.69
C GLU A 114 4.30 -1.57 -8.37
N GLU A 115 3.16 -1.83 -7.76
CA GLU A 115 2.20 -0.80 -7.36
C GLU A 115 2.78 0.16 -6.32
N LEU A 116 3.56 -0.34 -5.36
CA LEU A 116 4.28 0.52 -4.42
C LEU A 116 5.26 1.44 -5.14
N LYS A 117 5.99 0.96 -6.15
CA LYS A 117 6.92 1.78 -6.93
C LYS A 117 6.21 2.84 -7.77
N ILE A 118 5.01 2.55 -8.29
CA ILE A 118 4.20 3.51 -9.04
C ILE A 118 3.69 4.63 -8.11
N GLY A 119 3.25 4.27 -6.91
CA GLY A 119 2.70 5.22 -5.93
C GLY A 119 3.74 5.92 -5.05
N TYR A 120 4.99 5.51 -5.15
CA TYR A 120 6.07 6.02 -4.31
C TYR A 120 7.41 6.07 -5.07
N GLU A 121 7.95 7.26 -5.22
CA GLU A 121 9.20 7.50 -5.97
C GLU A 121 10.50 7.11 -5.21
N GLY A 122 10.38 6.59 -4.00
CA GLY A 122 11.51 6.21 -3.14
C GLY A 122 11.93 4.74 -3.25
N SER A 123 12.94 4.37 -2.49
CA SER A 123 13.39 2.97 -2.39
C SER A 123 12.42 2.14 -1.55
N VAL A 124 12.12 0.92 -1.97
CA VAL A 124 11.35 -0.05 -1.20
C VAL A 124 12.29 -1.13 -0.68
N ILE A 125 12.34 -1.29 0.65
CA ILE A 125 13.13 -2.33 1.30
C ILE A 125 12.21 -3.48 1.67
N VAL A 126 12.45 -4.66 1.09
CA VAL A 126 11.68 -5.86 1.38
C VAL A 126 12.33 -6.64 2.50
N HIS A 127 11.57 -6.92 3.53
CA HIS A 127 12.00 -7.79 4.64
C HIS A 127 11.24 -9.10 4.58
N GLY A 128 11.95 -10.22 4.71
CA GLY A 128 11.34 -11.52 4.97
C GLY A 128 10.71 -11.54 6.37
N ASN A 129 9.69 -12.37 6.54
CA ASN A 129 8.94 -12.49 7.80
C ASN A 129 9.73 -13.31 8.83
N ASN A 130 10.79 -12.78 9.37
CA ASN A 130 11.53 -13.41 10.46
C ASN A 130 11.40 -12.58 11.72
N ASN A 131 10.40 -12.87 12.56
CA ASN A 131 10.31 -12.53 14.00
C ASN A 131 10.92 -11.20 14.47
N VAL A 132 11.06 -10.23 13.61
CA VAL A 132 11.58 -8.91 13.99
C VAL A 132 10.38 -8.05 14.37
N GLN A 133 10.37 -7.57 15.60
CA GLN A 133 9.44 -6.54 16.09
C GLN A 133 9.66 -5.19 15.38
N THR A 134 9.85 -5.20 14.08
CA THR A 134 10.00 -3.99 13.27
C THR A 134 8.64 -3.53 12.80
N THR A 135 8.31 -2.31 13.10
CA THR A 135 7.18 -1.62 12.46
C THR A 135 7.57 -1.35 11.02
N ALA A 136 6.85 -1.94 10.08
CA ALA A 136 7.01 -1.66 8.66
C ALA A 136 5.91 -0.71 8.18
N ASP A 137 6.21 0.04 7.12
CA ASP A 137 5.25 0.95 6.52
C ASP A 137 4.13 0.20 5.80
N VAL A 138 4.45 -0.94 5.21
CA VAL A 138 3.49 -1.93 4.70
C VAL A 138 3.83 -3.29 5.28
N GLN A 139 2.88 -3.90 5.96
CA GLN A 139 3.05 -5.21 6.58
C GLN A 139 1.90 -6.13 6.21
N LEU A 140 2.24 -7.32 5.69
CA LEU A 140 1.31 -8.43 5.48
C LEU A 140 1.49 -9.46 6.58
N THR A 141 0.46 -9.61 7.41
CA THR A 141 0.47 -10.58 8.50
C THR A 141 -0.53 -11.69 8.21
N PRO A 142 -0.11 -12.96 8.13
CA PRO A 142 -1.03 -14.07 7.98
C PRO A 142 -1.78 -14.32 9.29
N ILE A 143 -3.09 -14.56 9.19
CA ILE A 143 -3.96 -14.89 10.31
C ILE A 143 -4.54 -16.27 10.06
N PHE A 144 -4.36 -17.17 11.04
CA PHE A 144 -4.92 -18.51 11.05
C PHE A 144 -6.05 -18.57 12.07
N GLY A 145 -7.20 -19.19 11.73
CA GLY A 145 -8.29 -19.42 12.68
C GLY A 145 -9.66 -18.91 12.23
N ASP A 146 -10.68 -19.19 13.04
CA ASP A 146 -12.11 -19.14 12.77
C ASP A 146 -12.66 -17.84 12.16
N LYS A 147 -13.70 -18.05 11.34
CA LYS A 147 -14.47 -17.10 10.51
C LYS A 147 -15.10 -15.89 11.21
N LYS A 148 -14.95 -15.69 12.52
CA LYS A 148 -15.81 -14.77 13.28
C LYS A 148 -15.27 -13.38 13.56
N THR A 149 -14.05 -13.07 13.23
CA THR A 149 -13.47 -11.77 13.60
C THR A 149 -12.82 -11.09 12.40
N LEU A 150 -13.41 -9.99 11.97
CA LEU A 150 -12.91 -8.96 11.07
C LEU A 150 -13.37 -9.04 9.61
N SER A 151 -14.19 -8.06 9.24
CA SER A 151 -14.59 -7.65 7.89
C SER A 151 -13.44 -6.89 7.18
N LEU A 152 -12.28 -7.49 7.04
CA LEU A 152 -11.21 -7.03 6.16
C LEU A 152 -11.03 -8.13 5.12
N SER A 153 -10.96 -7.73 3.86
CA SER A 153 -10.86 -8.54 2.64
C SER A 153 -10.34 -9.96 2.89
N GLU A 154 -11.22 -10.96 2.77
CA GLU A 154 -10.89 -12.36 3.00
C GLU A 154 -10.05 -12.85 1.83
N PHE A 155 -8.76 -12.98 2.04
CA PHE A 155 -7.84 -13.57 1.09
C PHE A 155 -7.58 -15.01 1.50
N HIS A 156 -7.91 -15.94 0.64
CA HIS A 156 -7.64 -17.36 0.86
C HIS A 156 -6.39 -17.75 0.10
N HIS A 157 -5.43 -18.33 0.79
CA HIS A 157 -4.31 -19.00 0.14
C HIS A 157 -4.47 -20.50 0.30
N ASN A 158 -4.27 -21.22 -0.79
CA ASN A 158 -4.37 -22.66 -0.80
C ASN A 158 -3.05 -23.30 -0.37
N PHE A 159 -3.16 -24.38 0.38
CA PHE A 159 -2.03 -25.21 0.77
C PHE A 159 -2.17 -26.60 0.21
N GLN A 160 -1.06 -27.30 0.10
CA GLN A 160 -0.99 -28.64 -0.40
C GLN A 160 -0.06 -29.50 0.45
N ILE A 161 -0.32 -30.80 0.47
CA ILE A 161 0.63 -31.82 0.91
C ILE A 161 1.37 -32.32 -0.31
N LEU A 162 2.68 -32.23 -0.30
CA LEU A 162 3.53 -32.90 -1.27
C LEU A 162 4.08 -34.17 -0.59
N GLY A 163 3.85 -35.31 -1.24
CA GLY A 163 4.26 -36.61 -0.74
C GLY A 163 4.70 -37.54 -1.88
N ARG A 164 5.09 -38.75 -1.49
CA ARG A 164 5.26 -39.86 -2.43
C ARG A 164 4.04 -40.80 -2.29
N ASP A 165 3.73 -41.51 -3.35
CA ASP A 165 2.56 -42.40 -3.44
C ASP A 165 2.80 -43.71 -2.63
N ASP A 166 2.92 -43.57 -1.32
CA ASP A 166 3.11 -44.72 -0.40
C ASP A 166 2.16 -44.54 0.79
N SER A 167 0.90 -44.92 0.64
CA SER A 167 -0.17 -44.76 1.64
C SER A 167 0.03 -45.59 2.93
N ASP A 168 0.91 -46.59 2.91
CA ASP A 168 1.10 -47.52 4.06
C ASP A 168 2.28 -47.15 4.97
N VAL A 169 3.04 -46.14 4.62
CA VAL A 169 4.23 -45.75 5.37
C VAL A 169 3.88 -44.79 6.49
N SER A 170 4.34 -45.08 7.71
CA SER A 170 4.23 -44.13 8.83
C SER A 170 5.18 -42.94 8.62
N ILE A 171 4.65 -41.73 8.71
CA ILE A 171 5.38 -40.49 8.46
C ILE A 171 6.30 -40.19 9.65
N ASP A 172 7.58 -40.09 9.40
CA ASP A 172 8.61 -39.81 10.40
C ASP A 172 9.14 -38.36 10.33
N THR A 173 8.90 -37.68 9.23
CA THR A 173 9.35 -36.28 9.03
C THR A 173 8.28 -35.46 8.31
N VAL A 174 7.88 -34.38 8.93
CA VAL A 174 6.99 -33.37 8.32
C VAL A 174 7.71 -32.04 8.26
N MET A 175 7.86 -31.54 7.06
CA MET A 175 8.31 -30.19 6.80
C MET A 175 7.09 -29.33 6.49
N TYR A 176 6.98 -28.16 7.10
CA TYR A 176 5.80 -27.32 6.89
C TYR A 176 6.16 -25.84 6.81
N SER A 177 5.39 -25.11 6.03
CA SER A 177 5.58 -23.68 5.79
C SER A 177 5.34 -22.87 7.06
N GLU A 178 6.31 -22.06 7.45
CA GLU A 178 6.03 -20.95 8.38
C GLU A 178 5.13 -19.90 7.69
N PRO A 179 4.20 -19.29 8.41
CA PRO A 179 3.94 -19.36 9.84
C PRO A 179 2.76 -20.29 10.22
N LEU A 180 2.53 -21.38 9.48
CA LEU A 180 1.47 -22.35 9.85
C LEU A 180 1.68 -22.88 11.24
N PRO A 181 0.63 -22.93 12.11
CA PRO A 181 0.72 -23.59 13.39
C PRO A 181 0.87 -25.10 13.21
N LYS A 182 1.83 -25.70 13.91
CA LYS A 182 2.10 -27.14 13.86
C LYS A 182 0.85 -27.99 14.12
N GLU A 183 0.01 -27.56 15.03
CA GLU A 183 -1.22 -28.24 15.43
C GLU A 183 -2.21 -28.33 14.27
N VAL A 184 -2.39 -27.25 13.51
CA VAL A 184 -3.24 -27.20 12.32
C VAL A 184 -2.71 -28.15 11.25
N VAL A 185 -1.41 -28.14 11.01
CA VAL A 185 -0.76 -29.04 10.05
C VAL A 185 -0.94 -30.51 10.45
N ARG A 186 -0.78 -30.81 11.74
CA ARG A 186 -0.95 -32.19 12.27
C ARG A 186 -2.37 -32.68 12.06
N GLU A 187 -3.37 -31.86 12.40
CA GLU A 187 -4.78 -32.20 12.26
C GLU A 187 -5.13 -32.49 10.80
N GLU A 188 -4.70 -31.64 9.87
CA GLU A 188 -4.96 -31.82 8.44
C GLU A 188 -4.30 -33.09 7.87
N ILE A 189 -3.08 -33.41 8.26
CA ILE A 189 -2.39 -34.63 7.85
C ILE A 189 -3.15 -35.88 8.37
N GLN A 190 -3.61 -35.84 9.63
CA GLN A 190 -4.38 -36.94 10.23
C GLN A 190 -5.76 -37.11 9.57
N ASN A 191 -6.46 -35.99 9.28
CA ASN A 191 -7.77 -35.98 8.59
C ASN A 191 -7.68 -36.60 7.18
N ARG A 192 -6.49 -36.55 6.57
CA ARG A 192 -6.20 -37.19 5.27
C ARG A 192 -5.79 -38.66 5.38
N GLY A 193 -5.79 -39.22 6.58
CA GLY A 193 -5.53 -40.63 6.81
C GLY A 193 -4.04 -41.00 6.89
N TYR A 194 -3.13 -40.03 6.87
CA TYR A 194 -1.70 -40.34 7.05
C TYR A 194 -1.42 -40.77 8.48
N LYS A 195 -0.65 -41.84 8.63
CA LYS A 195 -0.17 -42.31 9.90
C LYS A 195 1.10 -41.55 10.30
N ILE A 196 1.09 -40.87 11.44
CA ILE A 196 2.22 -40.12 11.95
C ILE A 196 2.94 -40.92 13.01
N ALA A 197 4.25 -41.10 12.86
CA ALA A 197 5.07 -41.82 13.86
C ALA A 197 5.14 -41.01 15.16
N GLU A 198 5.24 -41.70 16.31
CA GLU A 198 5.41 -41.06 17.61
C GLU A 198 6.68 -40.18 17.66
N THR A 199 7.73 -40.61 16.98
CA THR A 199 9.02 -39.92 16.88
C THR A 199 9.10 -38.95 15.70
N CYS A 200 7.96 -38.55 15.12
CA CYS A 200 7.93 -37.69 13.97
C CYS A 200 8.63 -36.33 14.22
N ARG A 201 9.54 -35.99 13.32
CA ARG A 201 10.23 -34.72 13.34
C ARG A 201 9.40 -33.66 12.59
N TRP A 202 9.18 -32.52 13.21
CA TRP A 202 8.45 -31.39 12.67
C TRP A 202 9.42 -30.26 12.39
N ILE A 203 9.56 -29.88 11.12
CA ILE A 203 10.54 -28.90 10.66
C ILE A 203 9.81 -27.71 10.04
N PRO A 204 9.69 -26.58 10.75
CA PRO A 204 9.19 -25.37 10.16
C PRO A 204 10.22 -24.78 9.19
N MET A 205 9.77 -24.25 8.06
CA MET A 205 10.66 -23.69 7.02
C MET A 205 9.95 -22.63 6.20
N GLY A 206 10.70 -21.64 5.74
CA GLY A 206 10.21 -20.64 4.79
C GLY A 206 9.78 -21.31 3.47
N SER A 207 8.60 -20.95 2.95
CA SER A 207 8.00 -21.56 1.76
C SER A 207 8.90 -21.49 0.53
N ARG A 208 9.66 -20.41 0.37
CA ARG A 208 10.59 -20.23 -0.75
C ARG A 208 11.74 -21.23 -0.75
N LEU A 209 12.23 -21.61 0.44
CA LEU A 209 13.30 -22.57 0.59
C LEU A 209 12.81 -24.00 0.32
N MET A 210 11.52 -24.27 0.51
CA MET A 210 10.93 -25.59 0.30
C MET A 210 11.07 -26.09 -1.14
N GLN A 211 11.12 -25.19 -2.13
CA GLN A 211 11.32 -25.56 -3.54
C GLN A 211 12.65 -26.24 -3.80
N TYR A 212 13.67 -25.90 -3.00
CA TYR A 212 15.05 -26.38 -3.18
C TYR A 212 15.44 -27.45 -2.16
N THR A 213 14.53 -27.76 -1.24
CA THR A 213 14.83 -28.68 -0.15
C THR A 213 14.76 -30.13 -0.62
N HIS A 214 15.79 -30.90 -0.31
CA HIS A 214 15.84 -32.32 -0.56
C HIS A 214 15.51 -33.10 0.72
N MET A 215 14.51 -33.98 0.62
CA MET A 215 14.13 -34.89 1.69
C MET A 215 14.50 -36.32 1.31
N ASN A 216 15.32 -36.94 2.16
CA ASN A 216 15.68 -38.34 2.02
C ASN A 216 14.70 -39.19 2.80
N GLY A 217 13.99 -40.08 2.10
CA GLY A 217 13.08 -41.05 2.73
C GLY A 217 11.67 -41.04 2.09
N ARG A 218 11.03 -42.24 2.14
CA ARG A 218 9.66 -42.39 1.66
C ARG A 218 8.62 -41.93 2.70
N SER A 219 9.04 -41.76 3.94
CA SER A 219 8.22 -41.42 5.11
C SER A 219 8.17 -39.91 5.39
N SER A 220 8.45 -39.10 4.38
CA SER A 220 8.51 -37.62 4.54
C SER A 220 7.40 -36.94 3.81
N LEU A 221 6.76 -35.94 4.44
CA LEU A 221 5.76 -35.05 3.86
C LEU A 221 6.21 -33.60 3.91
N MET A 222 5.77 -32.82 2.92
CA MET A 222 5.93 -31.37 2.89
C MET A 222 4.56 -30.71 2.82
N VAL A 223 4.26 -29.80 3.74
CA VAL A 223 3.05 -28.98 3.75
C VAL A 223 3.42 -27.55 3.40
N CYS A 224 2.99 -27.10 2.25
CA CYS A 224 3.41 -25.81 1.67
C CYS A 224 2.27 -25.14 0.89
N PRO A 225 2.40 -23.85 0.58
CA PRO A 225 1.51 -23.17 -0.36
C PRO A 225 1.49 -23.89 -1.72
N ASP A 226 0.38 -23.82 -2.44
CA ASP A 226 0.17 -24.50 -3.73
C ASP A 226 1.10 -24.03 -4.86
N TRP A 227 1.63 -22.81 -4.75
CA TRP A 227 2.62 -22.28 -5.68
C TRP A 227 4.01 -22.90 -5.52
N VAL A 228 4.28 -23.57 -4.39
CA VAL A 228 5.56 -24.26 -4.17
C VAL A 228 5.58 -25.55 -5.00
N LYS A 229 6.54 -25.67 -5.90
CA LYS A 229 6.78 -26.86 -6.70
C LYS A 229 8.09 -27.51 -6.27
N ASN A 230 8.05 -28.80 -5.97
CA ASN A 230 9.24 -29.57 -5.64
C ASN A 230 9.21 -30.91 -6.39
N SER A 231 10.16 -31.11 -7.30
CA SER A 231 10.23 -32.25 -8.22
C SER A 231 10.47 -33.61 -7.57
N GLN A 232 10.83 -33.62 -6.28
CA GLN A 232 11.03 -34.88 -5.56
C GLN A 232 9.74 -35.59 -5.17
N PHE A 233 8.63 -34.86 -5.15
CA PHE A 233 7.33 -35.38 -4.76
C PHE A 233 6.48 -35.62 -5.97
N SER A 234 5.87 -36.82 -6.03
CA SER A 234 5.01 -37.23 -7.15
C SER A 234 3.54 -36.93 -6.93
N VAL A 235 3.14 -36.78 -5.67
CA VAL A 235 1.73 -36.56 -5.29
C VAL A 235 1.59 -35.20 -4.63
N SER A 236 0.60 -34.43 -5.12
CA SER A 236 0.16 -33.17 -4.54
C SER A 236 -1.31 -33.32 -4.15
N THR A 237 -1.59 -33.15 -2.85
CA THR A 237 -2.96 -33.19 -2.35
C THR A 237 -3.33 -31.83 -1.77
N PRO A 238 -4.36 -31.14 -2.31
CA PRO A 238 -4.77 -29.84 -1.79
C PRO A 238 -5.30 -29.96 -0.36
N LEU A 239 -5.00 -28.98 0.45
CA LEU A 239 -5.46 -28.88 1.85
C LEU A 239 -6.56 -27.82 1.97
N ASN A 240 -7.42 -28.02 2.95
CA ASN A 240 -8.45 -27.05 3.30
C ASN A 240 -7.96 -26.09 4.41
N ILE A 241 -6.74 -25.58 4.27
CA ILE A 241 -6.19 -24.59 5.18
C ILE A 241 -6.48 -23.23 4.58
N GLN A 242 -7.22 -22.40 5.31
CA GLN A 242 -7.48 -21.01 4.95
C GLN A 242 -6.53 -20.11 5.71
N VAL A 243 -5.78 -19.32 4.96
CA VAL A 243 -4.91 -18.28 5.51
C VAL A 243 -5.45 -16.94 5.05
N ARG A 244 -5.69 -16.05 6.00
CA ARG A 244 -6.07 -14.67 5.76
C ARG A 244 -4.86 -13.77 5.93
N PHE A 245 -4.80 -12.70 5.20
CA PHE A 245 -3.75 -11.69 5.36
C PHE A 245 -4.34 -10.40 5.89
N LEU A 246 -3.76 -9.90 6.97
CA LEU A 246 -4.00 -8.54 7.42
C LEU A 246 -2.94 -7.64 6.80
N MET A 247 -3.36 -6.70 5.97
CA MET A 247 -2.49 -5.64 5.48
C MET A 247 -2.58 -4.44 6.40
N LYS A 248 -1.47 -4.07 7.01
CA LYS A 248 -1.32 -2.83 7.76
C LYS A 248 -0.48 -1.86 6.93
N VAL A 249 -0.99 -0.67 6.73
CA VAL A 249 -0.29 0.43 6.06
C VAL A 249 -0.24 1.60 7.02
N THR A 250 0.96 2.15 7.25
CA THR A 250 1.14 3.41 7.98
C THR A 250 1.11 4.55 6.96
N HIS A 251 0.30 5.55 7.21
CA HIS A 251 0.02 6.62 6.24
C HIS A 251 1.08 7.74 6.22
N ASP A 252 2.09 7.67 7.07
CA ASP A 252 3.09 8.73 7.20
C ASP A 252 3.90 8.94 5.91
N HIS A 253 4.09 7.88 5.12
CA HIS A 253 4.87 7.90 3.88
C HIS A 253 4.10 7.41 2.65
N ILE A 254 2.93 6.79 2.85
CA ILE A 254 2.14 6.18 1.78
C ILE A 254 0.79 6.88 1.70
N GLY A 255 0.47 7.44 0.54
CA GLY A 255 -0.83 8.10 0.30
C GLY A 255 -2.00 7.12 0.43
N LEU A 256 -3.16 7.64 0.82
CA LEU A 256 -4.39 6.85 0.98
C LEU A 256 -4.78 6.11 -0.31
N ASP A 257 -4.54 6.72 -1.47
CA ASP A 257 -4.86 6.13 -2.76
C ASP A 257 -3.94 4.95 -3.07
N THR A 258 -2.63 5.05 -2.80
CA THR A 258 -1.69 3.93 -2.92
C THR A 258 -2.07 2.78 -2.00
N ALA A 259 -2.46 3.07 -0.74
CA ALA A 259 -2.91 2.04 0.19
C ALA A 259 -4.16 1.29 -0.32
N LYS A 260 -5.13 2.00 -0.91
CA LYS A 260 -6.31 1.39 -1.54
C LYS A 260 -5.95 0.54 -2.76
N THR A 261 -5.04 1.03 -3.61
CA THR A 261 -4.56 0.28 -4.78
C THR A 261 -3.90 -1.03 -4.36
N LEU A 262 -3.01 -1.01 -3.37
CA LEU A 262 -2.41 -2.22 -2.82
C LEU A 262 -3.45 -3.22 -2.30
N GLN A 263 -4.48 -2.72 -1.61
CA GLN A 263 -5.58 -3.55 -1.14
C GLN A 263 -6.34 -4.20 -2.30
N ASN A 264 -6.64 -3.46 -3.35
CA ASN A 264 -7.32 -3.97 -4.55
C ASN A 264 -6.47 -5.03 -5.26
N VAL A 265 -5.17 -4.82 -5.42
CA VAL A 265 -4.24 -5.81 -6.01
C VAL A 265 -4.25 -7.12 -5.24
N LEU A 266 -4.26 -7.05 -3.90
CA LEU A 266 -4.39 -8.24 -3.07
C LEU A 266 -5.74 -8.95 -3.31
N ILE A 267 -6.85 -8.20 -3.31
CA ILE A 267 -8.19 -8.73 -3.54
C ILE A 267 -8.25 -9.47 -4.87
N GLU A 268 -7.86 -8.82 -5.96
CA GLU A 268 -7.91 -9.38 -7.31
C GLU A 268 -7.00 -10.61 -7.45
N SER A 269 -5.77 -10.52 -6.95
CA SER A 269 -4.78 -11.58 -7.12
C SER A 269 -5.09 -12.85 -6.32
N LEU A 270 -5.80 -12.72 -5.19
CA LEU A 270 -6.15 -13.84 -4.32
C LEU A 270 -7.58 -14.36 -4.58
N SER A 271 -8.42 -13.60 -5.33
CA SER A 271 -9.76 -14.06 -5.75
C SER A 271 -9.73 -14.91 -7.01
N THR A 272 -8.65 -14.89 -7.78
CA THR A 272 -8.49 -15.59 -9.06
C THR A 272 -7.74 -16.93 -8.96
N GLY A 273 -7.33 -17.36 -7.77
CA GLY A 273 -6.73 -18.67 -7.48
C GLY A 273 -7.69 -19.50 -6.67
#